data_7d9e7d70cf17677d6e83d61752dc171c
#
_entry.id   7d9e7d70cf17677d6e83d61752dc171c
#
_cell.length_a   1.000
_cell.length_b   1.000
_cell.length_c   1.000
_cell.angle_alpha   90.00
_cell.angle_beta   90.00
_cell.angle_gamma   90.00
#
_symmetry.space_group_name_H-M   'P 1'
#
loop_
_entity.id
_entity.type
_entity.pdbx_description
1 polymer ?
#
loop_
_entity_poly.entity_id
_entity_poly.type
_entity_poly.pdbx_seq_one_letter_code
_entity_poly.pdbx_strand_id
1 'polypeptide(L)'
;EASKEVRVCLGGQGGDELFAGYARYLIGALQESLGASVRGEAITRSSLSLGQIEPSLGGLSNYQPLIKKVLGSGLDLPGHERYFQIMNRLDTSAGLLSGGLRVQLQHSQVAERFEAVFNGPREVSHLKKMMHFDLMVNLPSLLHVEDRASMAASLESRVPFLDTALAERVMAAPDRTLLEGSFSKA
;
A
#
# COMPACT_ATOMS: atom_id res chain seq x y z
N GLU A 1 23.57 -4.97 -19.24
CA GLU A 1 24.86 -5.43 -18.68
C GLU A 1 24.72 -6.79 -18.00
N ALA A 2 23.79 -6.97 -17.05
CA ALA A 2 23.57 -8.24 -16.35
C ALA A 2 23.35 -9.44 -17.29
N SER A 3 22.63 -9.27 -18.39
CA SER A 3 22.35 -10.36 -19.35
C SER A 3 23.59 -10.89 -20.08
N LYS A 4 24.74 -10.22 -19.96
CA LYS A 4 26.02 -10.73 -20.49
C LYS A 4 26.66 -11.76 -19.55
N GLU A 5 26.33 -11.69 -18.26
CA GLU A 5 26.95 -12.47 -17.19
C GLU A 5 26.02 -13.60 -16.71
N VAL A 6 24.71 -13.33 -16.65
CA VAL A 6 23.72 -14.28 -16.14
C VAL A 6 22.48 -14.30 -17.02
N ARG A 7 21.75 -15.43 -16.98
CA ARG A 7 20.47 -15.59 -17.69
C ARG A 7 19.25 -15.38 -16.78
N VAL A 8 19.46 -15.50 -15.49
CA VAL A 8 18.41 -15.39 -14.45
C VAL A 8 18.87 -14.44 -13.37
N CYS A 9 17.99 -13.56 -12.92
CA CYS A 9 18.19 -12.71 -11.74
C CYS A 9 17.02 -12.87 -10.76
N LEU A 10 17.28 -12.53 -9.51
CA LEU A 10 16.25 -12.49 -8.47
C LEU A 10 15.85 -11.04 -8.24
N GLY A 11 14.55 -10.75 -8.38
CA GLY A 11 13.95 -9.44 -8.11
C GLY A 11 13.40 -9.35 -6.69
N GLY A 12 13.32 -8.12 -6.16
CA GLY A 12 12.76 -7.81 -4.84
C GLY A 12 11.25 -7.53 -4.85
N GLN A 13 10.58 -7.71 -5.97
CA GLN A 13 9.15 -7.40 -6.11
C GLN A 13 8.29 -8.25 -5.15
N GLY A 14 7.26 -7.64 -4.60
CA GLY A 14 6.42 -8.25 -3.58
C GLY A 14 6.92 -8.04 -2.15
N GLY A 15 8.18 -7.65 -1.96
CA GLY A 15 8.74 -7.43 -0.62
C GLY A 15 8.05 -6.31 0.15
N ASP A 16 7.88 -5.15 -0.47
CA ASP A 16 7.21 -4.00 0.18
C ASP A 16 5.72 -4.28 0.40
N GLU A 17 5.06 -4.97 -0.52
CA GLU A 17 3.65 -5.34 -0.42
C GLU A 17 3.38 -6.35 0.71
N LEU A 18 4.25 -7.34 0.86
CA LEU A 18 4.09 -8.40 1.87
C LEU A 18 4.59 -7.98 3.26
N PHE A 19 5.67 -7.21 3.35
CA PHE A 19 6.30 -6.86 4.63
C PHE A 19 6.01 -5.43 5.06
N ALA A 20 4.94 -4.83 4.54
CA ALA A 20 4.50 -3.47 4.87
C ALA A 20 5.59 -2.39 4.69
N GLY A 21 6.44 -2.51 3.65
CA GLY A 21 7.58 -1.64 3.41
C GLY A 21 7.25 -0.24 2.89
N TYR A 22 6.01 0.04 2.48
CA TYR A 22 5.61 1.36 1.99
C TYR A 22 5.24 2.32 3.11
N ALA A 23 5.72 3.57 3.03
CA ALA A 23 5.34 4.65 3.96
C ALA A 23 3.82 4.85 4.07
N ARG A 24 3.06 4.61 2.98
CA ARG A 24 1.60 4.71 2.99
C ARG A 24 0.92 3.75 3.96
N TYR A 25 1.51 2.59 4.24
CA TYR A 25 0.98 1.64 5.22
C TYR A 25 1.09 2.18 6.64
N LEU A 26 2.24 2.75 6.98
CA LEU A 26 2.43 3.39 8.28
C LEU A 26 1.52 4.60 8.46
N ILE A 27 1.37 5.43 7.40
CA ILE A 27 0.48 6.59 7.42
C ILE A 27 -0.99 6.14 7.58
N GLY A 28 -1.41 5.10 6.87
CA GLY A 28 -2.76 4.54 6.99
C GLY A 28 -3.02 3.91 8.36
N ALA A 29 -2.03 3.21 8.93
CA ALA A 29 -2.13 2.66 10.29
C ALA A 29 -2.21 3.78 11.35
N LEU A 30 -1.43 4.85 11.19
CA LEU A 30 -1.50 6.04 12.05
C LEU A 30 -2.88 6.70 11.99
N GLN A 31 -3.41 6.90 10.78
CA GLN A 31 -4.74 7.48 10.57
C GLN A 31 -5.84 6.63 11.20
N GLU A 32 -5.77 5.31 11.06
CA GLU A 32 -6.72 4.37 11.67
C GLU A 32 -6.66 4.43 13.20
N SER A 33 -5.46 4.41 13.77
CA SER A 33 -5.26 4.48 15.22
C SER A 33 -5.74 5.80 15.82
N LEU A 34 -5.48 6.92 15.15
CA LEU A 34 -5.97 8.24 15.56
C LEU A 34 -7.50 8.31 15.45
N GLY A 35 -8.07 7.84 14.34
CA GLY A 35 -9.52 7.82 14.13
C GLY A 35 -10.24 6.97 15.17
N ALA A 36 -9.75 5.78 15.48
CA ALA A 36 -10.31 4.92 16.53
C ALA A 36 -10.24 5.58 17.90
N SER A 37 -9.12 6.25 18.22
CA SER A 37 -8.95 6.98 19.49
C SER A 37 -9.95 8.14 19.63
N VAL A 38 -10.16 8.90 18.54
CA VAL A 38 -11.12 10.02 18.51
C VAL A 38 -12.57 9.53 18.65
N ARG A 39 -12.91 8.39 18.03
CA ARG A 39 -14.26 7.79 18.15
C ARG A 39 -14.48 7.04 19.46
N GLY A 40 -13.48 6.91 20.32
CA GLY A 40 -13.57 6.13 21.56
C GLY A 40 -13.72 4.62 21.31
N GLU A 41 -13.30 4.12 20.17
CA GLU A 41 -13.35 2.71 19.82
C GLU A 41 -12.27 1.93 20.57
N ALA A 42 -12.62 0.75 21.08
CA ALA A 42 -11.64 -0.13 21.70
C ALA A 42 -10.62 -0.60 20.66
N ILE A 43 -9.34 -0.50 20.99
CA ILE A 43 -8.26 -1.06 20.16
C ILE A 43 -8.46 -2.59 20.12
N THR A 44 -8.79 -3.12 18.95
CA THR A 44 -8.93 -4.56 18.74
C THR A 44 -7.55 -5.21 18.68
N ARG A 45 -7.48 -6.54 18.85
CA ARG A 45 -6.22 -7.29 18.71
C ARG A 45 -5.57 -7.16 17.32
N SER A 46 -6.36 -6.78 16.32
CA SER A 46 -5.93 -6.59 14.94
C SER A 46 -5.59 -5.13 14.59
N SER A 47 -5.84 -4.16 15.48
CA SER A 47 -5.48 -2.76 15.27
C SER A 47 -4.21 -2.39 16.04
N LEU A 48 -3.40 -1.53 15.43
CA LEU A 48 -2.19 -1.00 16.07
C LEU A 48 -2.54 0.19 16.96
N SER A 49 -1.99 0.22 18.16
CA SER A 49 -2.06 1.41 19.03
C SER A 49 -1.05 2.47 18.60
N LEU A 50 -1.29 3.72 18.98
CA LEU A 50 -0.34 4.82 18.74
C LEU A 50 1.06 4.52 19.31
N GLY A 51 1.15 3.95 20.51
CA GLY A 51 2.43 3.58 21.11
C GLY A 51 3.21 2.50 20.35
N GLN A 52 2.51 1.66 19.58
CA GLN A 52 3.17 0.67 18.71
C GLN A 52 3.67 1.28 17.40
N ILE A 53 3.05 2.36 16.94
CA ILE A 53 3.40 3.06 15.69
C ILE A 53 4.52 4.10 15.95
N GLU A 54 4.53 4.71 17.13
CA GLU A 54 5.43 5.81 17.51
C GLU A 54 6.91 5.56 17.15
N PRO A 55 7.52 4.39 17.45
CA PRO A 55 8.93 4.14 17.12
C PRO A 55 9.25 4.23 15.62
N SER A 56 8.25 3.99 14.77
CA SER A 56 8.40 4.01 13.31
C SER A 56 8.15 5.38 12.68
N LEU A 57 7.61 6.36 13.43
CA LEU A 57 7.25 7.67 12.88
C LEU A 57 8.44 8.49 12.38
N GLY A 58 9.64 8.26 12.92
CA GLY A 58 10.87 8.92 12.47
C GLY A 58 11.13 8.73 10.97
N GLY A 59 10.79 7.57 10.42
CA GLY A 59 10.90 7.27 8.99
C GLY A 59 9.96 8.08 8.09
N LEU A 60 8.97 8.76 8.66
CA LEU A 60 8.01 9.58 7.91
C LEU A 60 8.44 11.03 7.70
N SER A 61 9.59 11.46 8.20
CA SER A 61 10.08 12.85 8.09
C SER A 61 10.07 13.38 6.65
N ASN A 62 10.39 12.53 5.68
CA ASN A 62 10.42 12.86 4.26
C ASN A 62 9.03 12.82 3.57
N TYR A 63 7.99 12.40 4.29
CA TYR A 63 6.64 12.21 3.76
C TYR A 63 5.64 13.25 4.26
N GLN A 64 6.11 14.39 4.78
CA GLN A 64 5.26 15.44 5.33
C GLN A 64 4.11 15.92 4.40
N PRO A 65 4.31 16.09 3.08
CA PRO A 65 3.21 16.49 2.19
C PRO A 65 2.09 15.44 2.14
N LEU A 66 2.46 14.15 2.12
CA LEU A 66 1.50 13.05 2.13
C LEU A 66 0.75 12.98 3.47
N ILE A 67 1.45 13.14 4.58
CA ILE A 67 0.85 13.17 5.93
C ILE A 67 -0.16 14.31 6.03
N LYS A 68 0.21 15.52 5.60
CA LYS A 68 -0.71 16.68 5.60
C LYS A 68 -1.97 16.40 4.77
N LYS A 69 -1.82 15.83 3.56
CA LYS A 69 -2.94 15.44 2.71
C LYS A 69 -3.86 14.45 3.44
N VAL A 70 -3.30 13.40 4.01
CA VAL A 70 -4.04 12.30 4.61
C VAL A 70 -4.73 12.69 5.92
N LEU A 71 -4.05 13.41 6.81
CA LEU A 71 -4.65 13.88 8.07
C LEU A 71 -5.68 14.99 7.85
N GLY A 72 -5.53 15.79 6.78
CA GLY A 72 -6.50 16.81 6.40
C GLY A 72 -7.76 16.28 5.73
N SER A 73 -7.79 15.01 5.34
CA SER A 73 -8.89 14.42 4.57
C SER A 73 -10.06 13.88 5.42
N GLY A 74 -9.98 13.95 6.74
CA GLY A 74 -10.97 13.43 7.67
C GLY A 74 -10.59 12.05 8.25
N LEU A 75 -10.57 11.98 9.57
CA LEU A 75 -10.30 10.73 10.32
C LEU A 75 -11.54 9.84 10.45
N ASP A 76 -12.69 10.37 10.12
CA ASP A 76 -14.03 9.77 10.22
C ASP A 76 -14.46 9.02 8.96
N LEU A 77 -13.74 9.20 7.85
CA LEU A 77 -14.04 8.51 6.60
C LEU A 77 -13.82 6.99 6.71
N PRO A 78 -14.61 6.19 5.95
CA PRO A 78 -14.39 4.76 5.82
C PRO A 78 -12.95 4.43 5.37
N GLY A 79 -12.40 3.30 5.82
CA GLY A 79 -11.01 2.92 5.54
C GLY A 79 -10.67 2.85 4.05
N HIS A 80 -11.58 2.36 3.20
CA HIS A 80 -11.39 2.32 1.75
C HIS A 80 -11.30 3.72 1.13
N GLU A 81 -12.10 4.68 1.59
CA GLU A 81 -12.05 6.06 1.11
C GLU A 81 -10.75 6.74 1.51
N ARG A 82 -10.31 6.54 2.75
CA ARG A 82 -9.02 7.06 3.23
C ARG A 82 -7.85 6.52 2.41
N TYR A 83 -7.84 5.21 2.13
CA TYR A 83 -6.78 4.61 1.32
C TYR A 83 -6.88 5.04 -0.15
N PHE A 84 -8.09 5.16 -0.68
CA PHE A 84 -8.31 5.70 -2.02
C PHE A 84 -7.69 7.09 -2.19
N GLN A 85 -7.84 7.98 -1.21
CA GLN A 85 -7.25 9.32 -1.24
C GLN A 85 -5.71 9.29 -1.25
N ILE A 86 -5.10 8.33 -0.55
CA ILE A 86 -3.65 8.11 -0.58
C ILE A 86 -3.20 7.69 -1.99
N MET A 87 -3.95 6.79 -2.62
CA MET A 87 -3.62 6.21 -3.91
C MET A 87 -4.00 7.10 -5.09
N ASN A 88 -5.04 7.93 -4.94
CA ASN A 88 -5.55 8.78 -6.01
C ASN A 88 -4.56 9.90 -6.34
N ARG A 89 -4.06 9.87 -7.57
CA ARG A 89 -3.15 10.86 -8.14
C ARG A 89 -3.84 11.87 -9.08
N LEU A 90 -5.14 11.70 -9.32
CA LEU A 90 -5.89 12.56 -10.25
C LEU A 90 -5.91 14.02 -9.80
N ASP A 91 -5.97 14.28 -8.50
CA ASP A 91 -5.97 15.65 -7.96
C ASP A 91 -4.70 16.42 -8.36
N THR A 92 -3.54 15.76 -8.34
CA THR A 92 -2.26 16.35 -8.73
C THR A 92 -2.12 16.48 -10.25
N SER A 93 -2.86 15.68 -11.01
CA SER A 93 -2.84 15.66 -12.47
C SER A 93 -4.02 16.40 -13.10
N ALA A 94 -4.91 16.99 -12.29
CA ALA A 94 -6.14 17.61 -12.76
C ALA A 94 -5.91 18.72 -13.82
N GLY A 95 -4.79 19.42 -13.74
CA GLY A 95 -4.40 20.44 -14.75
C GLY A 95 -4.11 19.86 -16.14
N LEU A 96 -3.80 18.58 -16.24
CA LEU A 96 -3.48 17.90 -17.51
C LEU A 96 -4.71 17.35 -18.23
N LEU A 97 -5.87 17.32 -17.56
CA LEU A 97 -7.09 16.73 -18.09
C LEU A 97 -7.99 17.78 -18.72
N SER A 98 -8.55 17.48 -19.90
CA SER A 98 -9.61 18.29 -20.51
C SER A 98 -10.87 18.30 -19.65
N GLY A 99 -11.70 19.36 -19.76
CA GLY A 99 -12.97 19.45 -19.00
C GLY A 99 -13.91 18.27 -19.24
N GLY A 100 -14.04 17.82 -20.50
CA GLY A 100 -14.86 16.67 -20.86
C GLY A 100 -14.38 15.36 -20.22
N LEU A 101 -13.07 15.13 -20.18
CA LEU A 101 -12.49 13.94 -19.55
C LEU A 101 -12.70 13.96 -18.02
N ARG A 102 -12.62 15.13 -17.38
CA ARG A 102 -12.92 15.25 -15.94
C ARG A 102 -14.33 14.84 -15.62
N VAL A 103 -15.31 15.26 -16.43
CA VAL A 103 -16.71 14.87 -16.25
C VAL A 103 -16.88 13.36 -16.41
N GLN A 104 -16.25 12.74 -17.42
CA GLN A 104 -16.29 11.29 -17.60
C GLN A 104 -15.67 10.53 -16.42
N LEU A 105 -14.58 11.04 -15.85
CA LEU A 105 -13.93 10.42 -14.68
C LEU A 105 -14.78 10.52 -13.41
N GLN A 106 -15.57 11.59 -13.23
CA GLN A 106 -16.52 11.71 -12.12
C GLN A 106 -17.62 10.65 -12.17
N HIS A 107 -18.00 10.18 -13.35
CA HIS A 107 -18.98 9.10 -13.57
C HIS A 107 -18.32 7.73 -13.70
N SER A 108 -17.00 7.62 -13.49
CA SER A 108 -16.31 6.35 -13.57
C SER A 108 -16.56 5.50 -12.31
N GLN A 109 -16.65 4.19 -12.50
CA GLN A 109 -16.79 3.21 -11.39
C GLN A 109 -15.45 2.92 -10.67
N VAL A 110 -14.47 3.81 -10.75
CA VAL A 110 -13.13 3.58 -10.16
C VAL A 110 -13.21 3.46 -8.65
N ALA A 111 -13.95 4.36 -7.98
CA ALA A 111 -14.11 4.31 -6.53
C ALA A 111 -14.82 3.03 -6.06
N GLU A 112 -15.89 2.64 -6.75
CA GLU A 112 -16.65 1.41 -6.45
C GLU A 112 -15.79 0.15 -6.63
N ARG A 113 -15.02 0.08 -7.71
CA ARG A 113 -14.07 -1.02 -7.94
C ARG A 113 -12.96 -1.05 -6.92
N PHE A 114 -12.45 0.12 -6.52
CA PHE A 114 -11.45 0.24 -5.46
C PHE A 114 -12.01 -0.31 -4.15
N GLU A 115 -13.20 0.13 -3.76
CA GLU A 115 -13.89 -0.35 -2.57
C GLU A 115 -14.09 -1.86 -2.58
N ALA A 116 -14.56 -2.41 -3.70
CA ALA A 116 -14.80 -3.84 -3.84
C ALA A 116 -13.52 -4.67 -3.60
N VAL A 117 -12.39 -4.26 -4.16
CA VAL A 117 -11.10 -4.94 -3.95
C VAL A 117 -10.60 -4.73 -2.51
N PHE A 118 -10.65 -3.50 -2.01
CA PHE A 118 -10.15 -3.16 -0.68
C PHE A 118 -10.92 -3.90 0.43
N ASN A 119 -12.24 -4.02 0.31
CA ASN A 119 -13.11 -4.70 1.25
C ASN A 119 -13.31 -6.20 0.95
N GLY A 120 -12.65 -6.73 -0.10
CA GLY A 120 -12.68 -8.16 -0.45
C GLY A 120 -12.30 -9.07 0.72
N PRO A 121 -11.17 -8.87 1.41
CA PRO A 121 -10.85 -9.61 2.62
C PRO A 121 -11.77 -9.22 3.77
N ARG A 122 -12.41 -10.23 4.38
CA ARG A 122 -13.26 -10.05 5.56
C ARG A 122 -12.46 -10.28 6.82
N GLU A 123 -12.83 -9.60 7.92
CA GLU A 123 -12.30 -9.82 9.27
C GLU A 123 -10.78 -9.65 9.40
N VAL A 124 -10.18 -8.82 8.55
CA VAL A 124 -8.76 -8.47 8.63
C VAL A 124 -8.57 -6.99 8.98
N SER A 125 -7.41 -6.65 9.50
CA SER A 125 -7.05 -5.27 9.86
C SER A 125 -7.03 -4.33 8.66
N HIS A 126 -7.09 -3.02 8.92
CA HIS A 126 -6.94 -1.99 7.89
C HIS A 126 -5.60 -2.13 7.14
N LEU A 127 -4.50 -2.40 7.86
CA LEU A 127 -3.19 -2.65 7.25
C LEU A 127 -3.24 -3.80 6.25
N LYS A 128 -3.83 -4.93 6.65
CA LYS A 128 -3.95 -6.11 5.76
C LYS A 128 -4.81 -5.84 4.53
N LYS A 129 -5.84 -5.01 4.64
CA LYS A 129 -6.64 -4.58 3.49
C LYS A 129 -5.83 -3.73 2.52
N MET A 130 -4.99 -2.80 3.02
CA MET A 130 -4.07 -2.03 2.18
C MET A 130 -3.05 -2.93 1.46
N MET A 131 -2.43 -3.85 2.19
CA MET A 131 -1.48 -4.83 1.63
C MET A 131 -2.15 -5.71 0.56
N HIS A 132 -3.35 -6.23 0.86
CA HIS A 132 -4.13 -7.02 -0.10
C HIS A 132 -4.44 -6.22 -1.37
N PHE A 133 -4.88 -4.97 -1.23
CA PHE A 133 -5.14 -4.11 -2.38
C PHE A 133 -3.89 -3.96 -3.25
N ASP A 134 -2.73 -3.71 -2.64
CA ASP A 134 -1.49 -3.54 -3.39
C ASP A 134 -1.03 -4.83 -4.06
N LEU A 135 -1.19 -5.99 -3.42
CA LEU A 135 -0.92 -7.29 -4.01
C LEU A 135 -1.81 -7.58 -5.23
N MET A 136 -3.08 -7.19 -5.17
CA MET A 136 -4.06 -7.50 -6.22
C MET A 136 -4.08 -6.48 -7.38
N VAL A 137 -3.70 -5.22 -7.13
CA VAL A 137 -3.86 -4.13 -8.10
C VAL A 137 -2.52 -3.55 -8.53
N ASN A 138 -1.66 -3.16 -7.58
CA ASN A 138 -0.41 -2.48 -7.91
C ASN A 138 0.68 -3.44 -8.36
N LEU A 139 0.87 -4.52 -7.63
CA LEU A 139 1.94 -5.50 -7.89
C LEU A 139 1.86 -6.13 -9.29
N PRO A 140 0.69 -6.54 -9.82
CA PRO A 140 0.60 -7.06 -11.18
C PRO A 140 1.15 -6.09 -12.24
N SER A 141 0.92 -4.79 -12.06
CA SER A 141 1.45 -3.76 -12.96
C SER A 141 2.97 -3.66 -12.88
N LEU A 142 3.54 -3.73 -11.68
CA LEU A 142 4.99 -3.71 -11.46
C LEU A 142 5.66 -4.95 -12.05
N LEU A 143 5.08 -6.14 -11.83
CA LEU A 143 5.57 -7.40 -12.39
C LEU A 143 5.54 -7.39 -13.93
N HIS A 144 4.47 -6.83 -14.52
CA HIS A 144 4.37 -6.71 -15.96
C HIS A 144 5.48 -5.82 -16.55
N VAL A 145 5.76 -4.68 -15.91
CA VAL A 145 6.85 -3.78 -16.35
C VAL A 145 8.20 -4.45 -16.21
N GLU A 146 8.45 -5.14 -15.09
CA GLU A 146 9.72 -5.85 -14.85
C GLU A 146 9.92 -6.98 -15.87
N ASP A 147 8.89 -7.79 -16.11
CA ASP A 147 8.93 -8.86 -17.11
C ASP A 147 9.27 -8.31 -18.50
N ARG A 148 8.58 -7.26 -18.95
CA ARG A 148 8.85 -6.66 -20.25
C ARG A 148 10.25 -6.07 -20.36
N ALA A 149 10.72 -5.41 -19.34
CA ALA A 149 12.06 -4.80 -19.32
C ALA A 149 13.17 -5.85 -19.30
N SER A 150 13.04 -6.89 -18.48
CA SER A 150 14.02 -7.98 -18.37
C SER A 150 14.04 -8.85 -19.60
N MET A 151 12.89 -9.20 -20.15
CA MET A 151 12.78 -9.99 -21.38
C MET A 151 13.31 -9.24 -22.60
N ALA A 152 13.16 -7.93 -22.68
CA ALA A 152 13.78 -7.10 -23.71
C ALA A 152 15.33 -7.19 -23.70
N ALA A 153 15.91 -7.52 -22.55
CA ALA A 153 17.33 -7.75 -22.38
C ALA A 153 17.71 -9.26 -22.41
N SER A 154 16.78 -10.17 -22.73
CA SER A 154 16.94 -11.63 -22.67
C SER A 154 17.39 -12.12 -21.29
N LEU A 155 16.83 -11.52 -20.23
CA LEU A 155 17.10 -11.84 -18.84
C LEU A 155 15.81 -12.33 -18.18
N GLU A 156 15.82 -13.50 -17.54
CA GLU A 156 14.70 -14.02 -16.77
C GLU A 156 14.74 -13.41 -15.35
N SER A 157 13.69 -12.71 -14.94
CA SER A 157 13.54 -12.22 -13.56
C SER A 157 12.62 -13.16 -12.77
N ARG A 158 13.06 -13.57 -11.59
CA ARG A 158 12.28 -14.36 -10.64
C ARG A 158 12.04 -13.58 -9.36
N VAL A 159 10.86 -13.76 -8.76
CA VAL A 159 10.37 -12.97 -7.62
C VAL A 159 10.12 -13.87 -6.39
N PRO A 160 11.16 -14.25 -5.65
CA PRO A 160 11.07 -15.24 -4.58
C PRO A 160 10.15 -14.81 -3.42
N PHE A 161 9.93 -13.51 -3.21
CA PHE A 161 9.00 -13.03 -2.19
C PHE A 161 7.54 -13.39 -2.48
N LEU A 162 7.20 -13.72 -3.73
CA LEU A 162 5.85 -14.10 -4.13
C LEU A 162 5.58 -15.61 -4.04
N ASP A 163 6.43 -16.35 -3.31
CA ASP A 163 6.10 -17.72 -2.94
C ASP A 163 4.80 -17.76 -2.14
N THR A 164 3.87 -18.62 -2.56
CA THR A 164 2.51 -18.66 -1.99
C THR A 164 2.54 -18.99 -0.49
N ALA A 165 3.38 -19.95 -0.08
CA ALA A 165 3.46 -20.34 1.33
C ALA A 165 4.04 -19.22 2.19
N LEU A 166 5.00 -18.45 1.67
CA LEU A 166 5.53 -17.25 2.32
C LEU A 166 4.44 -16.19 2.45
N ALA A 167 3.73 -15.89 1.35
CA ALA A 167 2.68 -14.87 1.32
C ALA A 167 1.56 -15.18 2.33
N GLU A 168 1.08 -16.43 2.38
CA GLU A 168 0.06 -16.88 3.32
C GLU A 168 0.52 -16.70 4.79
N ARG A 169 1.75 -17.08 5.10
CA ARG A 169 2.33 -16.93 6.46
C ARG A 169 2.44 -15.46 6.86
N VAL A 170 2.90 -14.60 5.96
CA VAL A 170 3.03 -13.17 6.23
C VAL A 170 1.67 -12.51 6.38
N MET A 171 0.70 -12.86 5.53
CA MET A 171 -0.66 -12.35 5.65
C MET A 171 -1.37 -12.82 6.93
N ALA A 172 -1.00 -13.96 7.49
CA ALA A 172 -1.49 -14.45 8.78
C ALA A 172 -0.76 -13.83 10.00
N ALA A 173 0.42 -13.22 9.81
CA ALA A 173 1.19 -12.63 10.90
C ALA A 173 0.46 -11.42 11.53
N PRO A 174 0.63 -11.15 12.84
CA PRO A 174 0.08 -9.96 13.48
C PRO A 174 0.66 -8.67 12.88
N ASP A 175 -0.15 -7.61 12.79
CA ASP A 175 0.27 -6.32 12.21
C ASP A 175 1.50 -5.73 12.90
N ARG A 176 1.61 -5.88 14.22
CA ARG A 176 2.77 -5.42 15.00
C ARG A 176 4.08 -5.99 14.48
N THR A 177 4.09 -7.27 14.07
CA THR A 177 5.30 -7.94 13.54
C THR A 177 5.75 -7.33 12.21
N LEU A 178 4.82 -6.78 11.45
CA LEU A 178 5.10 -6.19 10.12
C LEU A 178 5.57 -4.73 10.22
N LEU A 179 5.09 -3.97 11.21
CA LEU A 179 5.42 -2.56 11.36
C LEU A 179 6.50 -2.29 12.42
N GLU A 180 6.76 -3.23 13.32
CA GLU A 180 7.80 -3.11 14.34
C GLU A 180 9.20 -3.20 13.69
N GLY A 181 9.88 -2.06 13.60
CA GLY A 181 11.22 -1.95 12.99
C GLY A 181 11.27 -1.87 11.47
N SER A 182 10.12 -1.85 10.76
CA SER A 182 10.07 -1.91 9.30
C SER A 182 10.51 -0.61 8.58
N PHE A 183 10.67 0.51 9.28
CA PHE A 183 11.09 1.80 8.71
C PHE A 183 12.56 2.16 8.92
N SER A 184 13.43 1.17 9.03
CA SER A 184 14.89 1.36 9.05
C SER A 184 15.49 1.40 7.64
N LYS A 185 14.80 1.91 6.64
CA LYS A 185 15.45 2.36 5.40
C LYS A 185 16.02 3.76 5.66
N ALA A 186 17.10 3.82 6.43
CA ALA A 186 17.97 4.98 6.47
C ALA A 186 18.84 5.02 5.20
#